data_08ad819398a1913a7f2ccd76657dd232
#
_entry.id   08ad819398a1913a7f2ccd76657dd232
#
_cell.length_a   1.000
_cell.length_b   1.000
_cell.length_c   1.000
_cell.angle_alpha   90.00
_cell.angle_beta   90.00
_cell.angle_gamma   90.00
#
_symmetry.space_group_name_H-M   'P 1'
#
loop_
_entity.id
_entity.type
_entity.pdbx_description
1 polymer ?
#
loop_
_entity_poly.entity_id
_entity_poly.type
_entity_poly.pdbx_seq_one_letter_code
_entity_poly.pdbx_strand_id
1 'polypeptide(L)'
;MSNPAQVIRPPNTLRLKVGGGFGGIDANAIAKAEEALKAMSAQFGQWLQDEINKLDAAQAAIRTEGLNAKTAEGLYFRAHDLKGLGTTYQYPLVTRLAGSLCKLLDDPTKRASTPVRLLDAHIDAIKAVVRDQIQTDDHPTGRILAETLEAEVAAYRS
;
A
#
# COMPACT_ATOMS: atom_id res chain seq x y z
N MET A 1 51.56 6.75 14.58
CA MET A 1 50.88 6.62 14.69
C MET A 1 50.35 6.68 14.69
N SER A 2 50.35 6.67 14.75
CA SER A 2 49.41 6.56 14.94
C SER A 2 48.83 6.39 14.87
N ASN A 3 48.69 6.39 14.82
CA ASN A 3 47.64 6.26 14.80
C ASN A 3 47.02 5.80 14.74
N PRO A 4 47.33 5.61 15.04
CA PRO A 4 46.37 5.20 14.91
C PRO A 4 45.49 5.16 14.69
N ALA A 5 45.36 5.28 14.73
CA ALA A 5 44.26 5.39 14.59
C ALA A 5 43.72 5.20 13.91
N GLN A 6 43.48 5.14 13.54
CA GLN A 6 42.71 5.15 13.17
C GLN A 6 42.11 4.58 12.80
N VAL A 7 42.30 4.34 12.48
CA VAL A 7 41.49 3.98 12.43
C VAL A 7 40.85 3.60 11.98
N ILE A 8 40.73 3.57 11.67
CA ILE A 8 39.80 3.50 11.49
C ILE A 8 39.30 3.01 10.97
N ARG A 9 38.99 2.78 10.59
CA ARG A 9 38.18 2.45 10.34
C ARG A 9 37.45 2.26 9.83
N PRO A 10 37.30 2.18 9.40
CA PRO A 10 36.31 2.13 9.19
C PRO A 10 35.68 1.61 8.90
N PRO A 11 35.41 1.52 8.76
CA PRO A 11 34.54 1.30 8.85
C PRO A 11 33.75 1.10 8.76
N ASN A 12 33.25 0.97 8.57
CA ASN A 12 32.25 1.02 8.88
C ASN A 12 31.65 1.52 8.89
N THR A 13 31.48 1.81 8.71
CA THR A 13 30.94 2.45 9.22
C THR A 13 29.89 2.73 9.04
N LEU A 14 29.14 2.53 8.54
CA LEU A 14 28.13 2.74 8.97
C LEU A 14 27.54 1.89 9.47
N ARG A 15 28.06 1.28 9.70
CA ARG A 15 27.93 0.93 10.49
C ARG A 15 28.44 1.27 11.13
N LEU A 16 29.22 1.30 10.76
CA LEU A 16 29.69 1.82 11.54
C LEU A 16 29.73 2.74 11.70
N LYS A 17 29.63 3.25 11.15
CA LYS A 17 29.50 4.22 11.70
C LYS A 17 28.75 4.45 12.36
N VAL A 18 28.69 3.91 12.37
CA VAL A 18 28.22 3.99 13.16
C VAL A 18 28.60 3.64 14.12
N GLY A 19 29.34 3.23 14.23
CA GLY A 19 29.72 2.87 15.28
C GLY A 19 30.37 3.36 16.14
N GLY A 20 31.01 3.20 16.29
CA GLY A 20 31.48 3.66 17.24
C GLY A 20 31.83 4.68 17.28
N GLY A 21 32.07 4.85 17.03
CA GLY A 21 32.11 5.56 17.12
C GLY A 21 31.71 6.10 17.06
N PHE A 22 31.51 5.93 16.76
CA PHE A 22 30.89 6.37 16.73
C PHE A 22 30.46 6.39 17.50
N GLY A 23 31.40 7.19 17.90
CA GLY A 23 30.63 7.25 19.01
C GLY A 23 29.66 6.32 18.77
N GLY A 24 29.71 5.83 18.95
CA GLY A 24 28.92 4.89 18.57
C GLY A 24 27.55 4.90 18.99
N ILE A 25 26.77 4.35 18.18
CA ILE A 25 25.39 4.02 18.51
C ILE A 25 25.47 2.81 19.41
N ASP A 26 24.96 2.91 20.62
CA ASP A 26 24.96 1.78 21.51
C ASP A 26 23.79 0.82 21.25
N ALA A 27 23.85 -0.37 21.78
CA ALA A 27 22.84 -1.39 21.58
C ALA A 27 21.47 -0.95 22.11
N ASN A 28 21.44 -0.14 23.14
CA ASN A 28 20.22 0.39 23.72
C ASN A 28 19.50 1.33 22.76
N ALA A 29 20.25 2.21 22.11
CA ALA A 29 19.68 3.14 21.13
C ALA A 29 19.15 2.38 19.92
N ILE A 30 19.85 1.37 19.47
CA ILE A 30 19.41 0.53 18.36
C ILE A 30 18.12 -0.20 18.72
N ALA A 31 18.07 -0.80 19.91
CA ALA A 31 16.88 -1.52 20.36
C ALA A 31 15.66 -0.60 20.45
N LYS A 32 15.84 0.62 20.94
CA LYS A 32 14.75 1.61 21.01
C LYS A 32 14.28 2.02 19.64
N ALA A 33 15.20 2.21 18.70
CA ALA A 33 14.85 2.57 17.32
C ALA A 33 14.08 1.44 16.66
N GLU A 34 14.51 0.20 16.83
CA GLU A 34 13.82 -0.96 16.28
C GLU A 34 12.43 -1.11 16.86
N GLU A 35 12.28 -0.88 18.16
CA GLU A 35 10.97 -0.96 18.81
C GLU A 35 10.04 0.12 18.31
N ALA A 36 10.54 1.35 18.10
CA ALA A 36 9.75 2.45 17.55
C ALA A 36 9.28 2.14 16.13
N LEU A 37 10.16 1.56 15.30
CA LEU A 37 9.80 1.17 13.93
C LEU A 37 8.73 0.08 13.93
N LYS A 38 8.85 -0.88 14.83
CA LYS A 38 7.88 -1.95 14.98
C LYS A 38 6.51 -1.41 15.37
N ALA A 39 6.49 -0.45 16.32
CA ALA A 39 5.25 0.18 16.75
C ALA A 39 4.59 0.97 15.61
N MET A 40 5.39 1.68 14.81
CA MET A 40 4.89 2.40 13.63
C MET A 40 4.31 1.46 12.60
N SER A 41 4.98 0.34 12.33
CA SER A 41 4.49 -0.65 11.38
C SER A 41 3.16 -1.23 11.82
N ALA A 42 3.02 -1.52 13.12
CA ALA A 42 1.77 -2.02 13.67
C ALA A 42 0.65 -0.98 13.52
N GLN A 43 0.97 0.29 13.77
CA GLN A 43 0.03 1.39 13.62
C GLN A 43 -0.43 1.55 12.17
N PHE A 44 0.51 1.48 11.23
CA PHE A 44 0.21 1.55 9.80
C PHE A 44 -0.70 0.38 9.39
N GLY A 45 -0.42 -0.81 9.89
CA GLY A 45 -1.24 -1.99 9.63
C GLY A 45 -2.67 -1.80 10.09
N GLN A 46 -2.84 -1.21 11.27
CA GLN A 46 -4.16 -0.93 11.82
C GLN A 46 -4.91 0.10 10.98
N TRP A 47 -4.24 1.20 10.62
CA TRP A 47 -4.87 2.25 9.81
C TRP A 47 -5.25 1.72 8.42
N LEU A 48 -4.39 0.91 7.83
CA LEU A 48 -4.68 0.32 6.54
C LEU A 48 -5.88 -0.64 6.64
N GLN A 49 -5.94 -1.43 7.71
CA GLN A 49 -7.06 -2.33 7.92
C GLN A 49 -8.38 -1.55 8.06
N ASP A 50 -8.34 -0.38 8.71
CA ASP A 50 -9.52 0.47 8.81
C ASP A 50 -9.98 0.95 7.43
N GLU A 51 -9.04 1.29 6.54
CA GLU A 51 -9.38 1.68 5.17
C GLU A 51 -9.92 0.50 4.36
N ILE A 52 -9.36 -0.68 4.56
CA ILE A 52 -9.88 -1.90 3.92
C ILE A 52 -11.31 -2.19 4.41
N ASN A 53 -11.59 -1.98 5.69
CA ASN A 53 -12.93 -2.16 6.22
C ASN A 53 -13.94 -1.20 5.57
N LYS A 54 -13.53 0.03 5.30
CA LYS A 54 -14.37 1.00 4.59
C LYS A 54 -14.61 0.58 3.13
N LEU A 55 -13.58 0.03 2.50
CA LEU A 55 -13.70 -0.51 1.14
C LEU A 55 -14.69 -1.69 1.11
N ASP A 56 -14.59 -2.58 2.09
CA ASP A 56 -15.50 -3.70 2.26
C ASP A 56 -16.95 -3.22 2.44
N ALA A 57 -17.15 -2.18 3.23
CA ALA A 57 -18.48 -1.61 3.44
C ALA A 57 -19.05 -1.03 2.15
N ALA A 58 -18.21 -0.38 1.34
CA ALA A 58 -18.65 0.14 0.04
C ALA A 58 -19.04 -1.00 -0.91
N GLN A 59 -18.30 -2.10 -0.91
CA GLN A 59 -18.64 -3.28 -1.69
C GLN A 59 -19.96 -3.91 -1.23
N ALA A 60 -20.14 -4.00 0.07
CA ALA A 60 -21.39 -4.54 0.64
C ALA A 60 -22.59 -3.68 0.27
N ALA A 61 -22.42 -2.35 0.25
CA ALA A 61 -23.49 -1.45 -0.15
C ALA A 61 -23.91 -1.70 -1.60
N ILE A 62 -22.96 -1.97 -2.49
CA ILE A 62 -23.26 -2.30 -3.88
C ILE A 62 -24.05 -3.61 -3.96
N ARG A 63 -23.70 -4.60 -3.15
CA ARG A 63 -24.40 -5.89 -3.14
C ARG A 63 -25.83 -5.79 -2.63
N THR A 64 -26.08 -4.92 -1.66
CA THR A 64 -27.42 -4.79 -1.05
C THR A 64 -28.30 -3.77 -1.76
N GLU A 65 -27.74 -2.66 -2.21
CA GLU A 65 -28.50 -1.57 -2.81
C GLU A 65 -28.36 -1.51 -4.32
N GLY A 66 -27.48 -2.31 -4.90
CA GLY A 66 -27.14 -2.27 -6.31
C GLY A 66 -26.12 -1.19 -6.62
N LEU A 67 -25.55 -1.27 -7.82
CA LEU A 67 -24.64 -0.25 -8.32
C LEU A 67 -25.48 0.90 -8.88
N ASN A 68 -25.38 2.04 -8.22
CA ASN A 68 -26.12 3.25 -8.62
C ASN A 68 -25.18 4.44 -8.42
N ALA A 69 -25.67 5.64 -8.70
CA ALA A 69 -24.85 6.85 -8.59
C ALA A 69 -24.24 7.00 -7.20
N LYS A 70 -25.01 6.70 -6.17
CA LYS A 70 -24.57 6.86 -4.78
C LYS A 70 -23.53 5.81 -4.36
N THR A 71 -23.81 4.54 -4.64
CA THR A 71 -22.90 3.46 -4.23
C THR A 71 -21.62 3.48 -5.04
N ALA A 72 -21.70 3.84 -6.32
CA ALA A 72 -20.53 3.98 -7.18
C ALA A 72 -19.65 5.14 -6.72
N GLU A 73 -20.24 6.26 -6.35
CA GLU A 73 -19.49 7.41 -5.82
C GLU A 73 -18.82 7.04 -4.50
N GLY A 74 -19.53 6.33 -3.63
CA GLY A 74 -18.96 5.87 -2.35
C GLY A 74 -17.74 5.00 -2.57
N LEU A 75 -17.80 4.08 -3.51
CA LEU A 75 -16.65 3.24 -3.84
C LEU A 75 -15.51 4.06 -4.43
N TYR A 76 -15.81 5.01 -5.30
CA TYR A 76 -14.80 5.88 -5.88
C TYR A 76 -14.00 6.62 -4.80
N PHE A 77 -14.69 7.19 -3.80
CA PHE A 77 -13.99 7.90 -2.73
C PHE A 77 -13.12 6.98 -1.88
N ARG A 78 -13.56 5.75 -1.61
CA ARG A 78 -12.72 4.78 -0.88
C ARG A 78 -11.49 4.41 -1.68
N ALA A 79 -11.64 4.21 -3.00
CA ALA A 79 -10.51 3.90 -3.87
C ALA A 79 -9.54 5.08 -3.95
N HIS A 80 -10.06 6.30 -4.02
CA HIS A 80 -9.24 7.51 -4.06
C HIS A 80 -8.40 7.66 -2.80
N ASP A 81 -9.01 7.42 -1.63
CA ASP A 81 -8.29 7.47 -0.36
C ASP A 81 -7.17 6.43 -0.32
N LEU A 82 -7.47 5.20 -0.72
CA LEU A 82 -6.48 4.12 -0.74
C LEU A 82 -5.35 4.39 -1.73
N LYS A 83 -5.65 4.99 -2.87
CA LYS A 83 -4.63 5.38 -3.83
C LYS A 83 -3.63 6.34 -3.19
N GLY A 84 -4.11 7.28 -2.37
CA GLY A 84 -3.24 8.22 -1.68
C GLY A 84 -2.47 7.61 -0.50
N LEU A 85 -2.98 6.56 0.10
CA LEU A 85 -2.44 6.02 1.34
C LEU A 85 -1.58 4.77 1.17
N GLY A 86 -1.76 4.03 0.06
CA GLY A 86 -1.10 2.74 -0.10
C GLY A 86 0.41 2.80 0.05
N THR A 87 1.06 3.72 -0.63
CA THR A 87 2.52 3.89 -0.54
C THR A 87 2.93 4.32 0.86
N THR A 88 2.17 5.23 1.47
CA THR A 88 2.44 5.70 2.83
C THR A 88 2.46 4.54 3.83
N TYR A 89 1.55 3.58 3.65
CA TYR A 89 1.46 2.40 4.53
C TYR A 89 2.29 1.23 4.03
N GLN A 90 3.20 1.49 3.05
CA GLN A 90 4.16 0.49 2.55
C GLN A 90 3.51 -0.64 1.74
N TYR A 91 2.46 -0.31 1.00
CA TYR A 91 1.78 -1.23 0.09
C TYR A 91 1.65 -0.59 -1.30
N PRO A 92 2.75 -0.53 -2.07
CA PRO A 92 2.70 0.12 -3.40
C PRO A 92 1.71 -0.52 -4.36
N LEU A 93 1.45 -1.83 -4.23
CA LEU A 93 0.44 -2.48 -5.06
C LEU A 93 -0.98 -2.02 -4.72
N VAL A 94 -1.24 -1.67 -3.46
CA VAL A 94 -2.54 -1.09 -3.09
C VAL A 94 -2.74 0.25 -3.79
N THR A 95 -1.71 1.10 -3.80
CA THR A 95 -1.76 2.38 -4.54
C THR A 95 -2.07 2.13 -6.02
N ARG A 96 -1.40 1.15 -6.62
CA ARG A 96 -1.54 0.84 -8.04
C ARG A 96 -2.93 0.30 -8.37
N LEU A 97 -3.42 -0.66 -7.58
CA LEU A 97 -4.74 -1.26 -7.76
C LEU A 97 -5.87 -0.25 -7.51
N ALA A 98 -5.73 0.55 -6.45
CA ALA A 98 -6.71 1.60 -6.15
C ALA A 98 -6.72 2.66 -7.25
N GLY A 99 -5.55 2.98 -7.81
CA GLY A 99 -5.45 3.90 -8.94
C GLY A 99 -6.16 3.37 -10.17
N SER A 100 -6.05 2.07 -10.44
CA SER A 100 -6.76 1.42 -11.53
C SER A 100 -8.27 1.46 -11.31
N LEU A 101 -8.70 1.21 -10.09
CA LEU A 101 -10.11 1.28 -9.71
C LEU A 101 -10.65 2.71 -9.85
N CYS A 102 -9.85 3.71 -9.49
CA CYS A 102 -10.23 5.12 -9.69
C CYS A 102 -10.43 5.44 -11.16
N LYS A 103 -9.53 4.95 -12.03
CA LYS A 103 -9.68 5.17 -13.48
C LYS A 103 -10.97 4.54 -14.00
N LEU A 104 -11.30 3.36 -13.49
CA LEU A 104 -12.51 2.66 -13.89
C LEU A 104 -13.76 3.45 -13.53
N LEU A 105 -13.70 4.24 -12.46
CA LEU A 105 -14.85 4.99 -11.91
C LEU A 105 -14.71 6.51 -12.09
N ASP A 106 -13.79 7.00 -12.92
CA ASP A 106 -13.47 8.42 -12.95
C ASP A 106 -14.54 9.30 -13.61
N ASP A 107 -15.38 8.72 -14.46
CA ASP A 107 -16.47 9.48 -15.10
C ASP A 107 -17.73 9.37 -14.25
N PRO A 108 -18.13 10.46 -13.56
CA PRO A 108 -19.32 10.42 -12.70
C PRO A 108 -20.60 9.99 -13.42
N THR A 109 -20.69 10.27 -14.70
CA THR A 109 -21.92 9.95 -15.47
C THR A 109 -21.99 8.49 -15.87
N LYS A 110 -20.87 7.77 -15.80
CA LYS A 110 -20.78 6.37 -16.23
C LYS A 110 -20.51 5.39 -15.10
N ARG A 111 -20.26 5.89 -13.90
CA ARG A 111 -19.91 5.04 -12.75
C ARG A 111 -20.93 3.93 -12.51
N ALA A 112 -22.20 4.28 -12.58
CA ALA A 112 -23.29 3.35 -12.27
C ALA A 112 -23.45 2.23 -13.30
N SER A 113 -22.80 2.35 -14.46
CA SER A 113 -22.86 1.32 -15.50
C SER A 113 -21.60 0.50 -15.60
N THR A 114 -20.67 0.67 -14.67
CA THR A 114 -19.41 -0.10 -14.62
C THR A 114 -19.72 -1.57 -14.33
N PRO A 115 -19.05 -2.51 -15.01
CA PRO A 115 -19.25 -3.93 -14.71
C PRO A 115 -18.85 -4.25 -13.26
N VAL A 116 -19.81 -4.75 -12.49
CA VAL A 116 -19.59 -5.08 -11.07
C VAL A 116 -18.48 -6.12 -10.93
N ARG A 117 -18.40 -7.07 -11.85
CA ARG A 117 -17.36 -8.08 -11.88
C ARG A 117 -15.97 -7.45 -11.86
N LEU A 118 -15.79 -6.36 -12.59
CA LEU A 118 -14.50 -5.68 -12.67
C LEU A 118 -14.22 -4.87 -11.40
N LEU A 119 -15.25 -4.30 -10.78
CA LEU A 119 -15.13 -3.65 -9.49
C LEU A 119 -14.72 -4.66 -8.41
N ASP A 120 -15.40 -5.78 -8.34
CA ASP A 120 -15.12 -6.82 -7.37
C ASP A 120 -13.70 -7.37 -7.53
N ALA A 121 -13.24 -7.56 -8.77
CA ALA A 121 -11.89 -8.05 -9.03
C ALA A 121 -10.83 -7.11 -8.45
N HIS A 122 -11.02 -5.79 -8.58
CA HIS A 122 -10.09 -4.83 -8.00
C HIS A 122 -10.13 -4.86 -6.47
N ILE A 123 -11.33 -4.89 -5.89
CA ILE A 123 -11.48 -4.90 -4.44
C ILE A 123 -10.86 -6.16 -3.85
N ASP A 124 -11.14 -7.31 -4.45
CA ASP A 124 -10.61 -8.59 -3.98
C ASP A 124 -9.09 -8.64 -4.10
N ALA A 125 -8.53 -8.05 -5.17
CA ALA A 125 -7.08 -7.97 -5.35
C ALA A 125 -6.42 -7.11 -4.26
N ILE A 126 -7.01 -5.95 -3.96
CA ILE A 126 -6.51 -5.07 -2.89
C ILE A 126 -6.52 -5.81 -1.55
N LYS A 127 -7.62 -6.49 -1.24
CA LYS A 127 -7.76 -7.25 0.01
C LYS A 127 -6.74 -8.38 0.09
N ALA A 128 -6.51 -9.07 -1.02
CA ALA A 128 -5.54 -10.16 -1.06
C ALA A 128 -4.11 -9.67 -0.84
N VAL A 129 -3.74 -8.55 -1.44
CA VAL A 129 -2.41 -7.95 -1.28
C VAL A 129 -2.15 -7.61 0.19
N VAL A 130 -3.14 -7.02 0.86
CA VAL A 130 -3.00 -6.65 2.27
C VAL A 130 -3.00 -7.89 3.17
N ARG A 131 -3.91 -8.84 2.90
CA ARG A 131 -3.99 -10.09 3.68
C ARG A 131 -2.68 -10.87 3.62
N ASP A 132 -2.08 -10.97 2.45
CA ASP A 132 -0.87 -11.75 2.22
C ASP A 132 0.40 -10.93 2.45
N GLN A 133 0.26 -9.66 2.89
CA GLN A 133 1.36 -8.76 3.22
C GLN A 133 2.36 -8.60 2.08
N ILE A 134 1.85 -8.38 0.87
CA ILE A 134 2.69 -8.18 -0.31
C ILE A 134 3.09 -6.71 -0.36
N GLN A 135 4.26 -6.39 0.19
CA GLN A 135 4.73 -5.02 0.39
C GLN A 135 5.76 -4.56 -0.64
N THR A 136 5.94 -5.32 -1.73
CA THR A 136 6.81 -4.91 -2.84
C THR A 136 5.98 -4.95 -4.12
N ASP A 137 6.35 -4.08 -5.07
CA ASP A 137 5.64 -4.01 -6.35
C ASP A 137 6.22 -4.97 -7.40
N ASP A 138 7.31 -5.66 -7.06
CA ASP A 138 7.93 -6.65 -7.94
C ASP A 138 7.54 -8.09 -7.60
N HIS A 139 6.63 -8.28 -6.65
CA HIS A 139 6.11 -9.61 -6.33
C HIS A 139 5.45 -10.20 -7.59
N PRO A 140 5.89 -11.39 -8.07
CA PRO A 140 5.45 -11.89 -9.37
C PRO A 140 3.93 -11.96 -9.53
N THR A 141 3.25 -12.59 -8.59
CA THR A 141 1.80 -12.74 -8.65
C THR A 141 1.09 -11.40 -8.51
N GLY A 142 1.55 -10.56 -7.57
CA GLY A 142 0.95 -9.25 -7.34
C GLY A 142 1.07 -8.34 -8.54
N ARG A 143 2.24 -8.35 -9.19
CA ARG A 143 2.46 -7.54 -10.37
C ARG A 143 1.60 -7.99 -11.54
N ILE A 144 1.53 -9.29 -11.79
CA ILE A 144 0.70 -9.83 -12.86
C ILE A 144 -0.77 -9.48 -12.64
N LEU A 145 -1.24 -9.59 -11.40
CA LEU A 145 -2.60 -9.24 -11.05
C LEU A 145 -2.91 -7.77 -11.35
N ALA A 146 -2.01 -6.88 -10.96
CA ALA A 146 -2.16 -5.45 -11.22
C ALA A 146 -2.15 -5.15 -12.72
N GLU A 147 -1.21 -5.74 -13.45
CA GLU A 147 -1.10 -5.55 -14.90
C GLU A 147 -2.36 -6.05 -15.61
N THR A 148 -2.88 -7.20 -15.20
CA THR A 148 -4.08 -7.77 -15.80
C THR A 148 -5.29 -6.85 -15.59
N LEU A 149 -5.47 -6.34 -14.36
CA LEU A 149 -6.59 -5.46 -14.07
C LEU A 149 -6.46 -4.12 -14.79
N GLU A 150 -5.25 -3.58 -14.88
CA GLU A 150 -5.00 -2.34 -15.63
C GLU A 150 -5.34 -2.53 -17.12
N ALA A 151 -5.00 -3.67 -17.67
CA ALA A 151 -5.32 -3.98 -19.07
C ALA A 151 -6.84 -4.09 -19.27
N GLU A 152 -7.55 -4.69 -18.34
CA GLU A 152 -9.01 -4.79 -18.40
C GLU A 152 -9.67 -3.41 -18.33
N VAL A 153 -9.16 -2.52 -17.49
CA VAL A 153 -9.67 -1.15 -17.41
C VAL A 153 -9.44 -0.40 -18.72
N ALA A 154 -8.23 -0.54 -19.29
CA ALA A 154 -7.92 0.09 -20.57
C ALA A 154 -8.84 -0.41 -21.68
N ALA A 155 -9.12 -1.70 -21.73
CA ALA A 155 -10.02 -2.30 -22.72
C ALA A 155 -11.45 -1.80 -22.54
N TYR A 156 -11.90 -1.70 -21.30
CA TYR A 156 -13.26 -1.24 -21.01
C TYR A 156 -13.44 0.24 -21.39
N ARG A 157 -12.40 1.05 -21.21
CA ARG A 157 -12.45 2.49 -21.48
C ARG A 157 -12.20 2.86 -22.94
N SER A 158 -11.75 1.95 -23.76
CA SER A 158 -11.47 2.20 -25.18
C SER A 158 -12.70 2.07 -26.11
#